data_4b239ff32ca3f511a57673f276b669b2
#
_entry.id   4b239ff32ca3f511a57673f276b669b2
#
_cell.length_a   1.000
_cell.length_b   1.000
_cell.length_c   1.000
_cell.angle_alpha   90.00
_cell.angle_beta   90.00
_cell.angle_gamma   90.00
#
_symmetry.space_group_name_H-M   'P 1'
#
loop_
_entity.id
_entity.type
_entity.pdbx_description
1 polymer ?
#
loop_
_entity_poly.entity_id
_entity_poly.type
_entity_poly.pdbx_seq_one_letter_code
_entity_poly.pdbx_strand_id
1 'polypeptide(L)'
;MKRLFMLLVFFLNYSVGHSQALKFVSFSGGAEFSSLSFITDQKIIIKISQTGKVLEWGYEMEPGRFYSQPGKLQPYLGRVERYERQFDSILNGKLKSVGTSSITYYGSFENSALVGKVKSIGNIWVDYFTDFENEALRGKLKTAGQESFTYYTSFENEAYRGKIKSIGGNQVTYYSTFDDRSIRGKLKSIGTYNYIWYTSLDRQGYQGGLKSVSQYQMIDGVTYIIW
;
A
#
# COMPACT_ATOMS: atom_id res chain seq x y z
N MET A 1 -36.47 53.77 -16.94
CA MET A 1 -36.55 52.33 -16.49
C MET A 1 -35.15 51.75 -16.52
N LYS A 2 -34.48 51.69 -15.36
CA LYS A 2 -33.13 51.13 -15.22
C LYS A 2 -33.26 49.65 -14.86
N ARG A 3 -32.81 48.76 -15.75
CA ARG A 3 -32.76 47.33 -15.47
C ARG A 3 -31.52 47.05 -14.63
N LEU A 4 -31.74 46.63 -13.38
CA LEU A 4 -30.74 46.18 -12.45
C LEU A 4 -30.37 44.75 -12.82
N PHE A 5 -29.18 44.52 -13.34
CA PHE A 5 -28.62 43.19 -13.61
C PHE A 5 -27.99 42.67 -12.31
N MET A 6 -28.72 41.79 -11.64
CA MET A 6 -28.23 41.13 -10.42
C MET A 6 -27.32 39.98 -10.84
N LEU A 7 -26.02 40.18 -10.74
CA LEU A 7 -25.00 39.16 -11.01
C LEU A 7 -24.93 38.20 -9.80
N LEU A 8 -25.57 37.04 -9.92
CA LEU A 8 -25.50 35.98 -8.91
C LEU A 8 -24.14 35.26 -9.05
N VAL A 9 -23.16 35.69 -8.26
CA VAL A 9 -21.88 35.00 -8.16
C VAL A 9 -22.06 33.75 -7.33
N PHE A 10 -22.18 32.58 -7.97
CA PHE A 10 -22.07 31.29 -7.33
C PHE A 10 -20.61 31.10 -6.91
N PHE A 11 -20.30 31.34 -5.64
CA PHE A 11 -19.09 30.81 -5.02
C PHE A 11 -19.23 29.27 -4.91
N LEU A 12 -18.73 28.57 -5.91
CA LEU A 12 -18.42 27.17 -5.78
C LEU A 12 -17.28 27.03 -4.75
N ASN A 13 -17.66 26.80 -3.49
CA ASN A 13 -16.72 26.31 -2.50
C ASN A 13 -16.25 24.92 -2.95
N TYR A 14 -15.17 24.89 -3.73
CA TYR A 14 -14.40 23.66 -3.88
C TYR A 14 -13.81 23.33 -2.51
N SER A 15 -14.55 22.59 -1.72
CA SER A 15 -13.97 21.83 -0.63
C SER A 15 -12.98 20.87 -1.27
N VAL A 16 -11.70 21.21 -1.25
CA VAL A 16 -10.63 20.24 -1.52
C VAL A 16 -10.69 19.26 -0.36
N GLY A 17 -11.63 18.33 -0.44
CA GLY A 17 -11.68 17.20 0.46
C GLY A 17 -10.33 16.51 0.36
N HIS A 18 -9.58 16.45 1.45
CA HIS A 18 -8.39 15.61 1.53
C HIS A 18 -8.88 14.18 1.38
N SER A 19 -8.88 13.69 0.15
CA SER A 19 -9.29 12.32 -0.15
C SER A 19 -8.35 11.39 0.59
N GLN A 20 -8.92 10.49 1.35
CA GLN A 20 -8.19 9.34 1.90
C GLN A 20 -7.60 8.58 0.71
N ALA A 21 -6.29 8.39 0.69
CA ALA A 21 -5.59 7.87 -0.47
C ALA A 21 -4.46 6.91 -0.06
N LEU A 22 -4.06 6.06 -1.00
CA LEU A 22 -2.84 5.28 -0.90
C LEU A 22 -1.64 6.25 -0.86
N LYS A 23 -0.83 6.15 0.18
CA LYS A 23 0.32 7.05 0.40
C LYS A 23 1.65 6.35 0.14
N PHE A 24 1.83 5.16 0.73
CA PHE A 24 3.05 4.37 0.59
C PHE A 24 2.76 2.94 0.13
N VAL A 25 3.66 2.44 -0.69
CA VAL A 25 3.77 1.01 -1.06
C VAL A 25 5.18 0.57 -0.75
N SER A 26 5.34 -0.49 0.05
CA SER A 26 6.65 -0.96 0.47
C SER A 26 6.98 -2.33 -0.10
N PHE A 27 8.24 -2.48 -0.52
CA PHE A 27 8.82 -3.75 -0.96
C PHE A 27 9.98 -4.12 -0.04
N SER A 28 10.03 -5.36 0.42
CA SER A 28 11.10 -5.91 1.23
C SER A 28 12.11 -6.68 0.40
N GLY A 29 13.39 -6.59 0.76
CA GLY A 29 14.48 -7.26 0.05
C GLY A 29 14.59 -6.87 -1.43
N GLY A 30 13.94 -5.76 -1.83
CA GLY A 30 13.88 -5.32 -3.22
C GLY A 30 13.09 -6.23 -4.14
N ALA A 31 12.23 -7.09 -3.62
CA ALA A 31 11.55 -8.12 -4.40
C ALA A 31 10.09 -8.35 -4.01
N GLU A 32 9.77 -8.32 -2.72
CA GLU A 32 8.48 -8.76 -2.21
C GLU A 32 7.62 -7.55 -1.78
N PHE A 33 6.43 -7.44 -2.35
CA PHE A 33 5.43 -6.50 -1.86
C PHE A 33 5.09 -6.82 -0.40
N SER A 34 5.29 -5.88 0.51
CA SER A 34 5.19 -6.11 1.95
C SER A 34 4.03 -5.39 2.61
N SER A 35 3.79 -4.13 2.28
CA SER A 35 2.76 -3.33 2.94
C SER A 35 2.26 -2.16 2.11
N LEU A 36 1.06 -1.70 2.48
CA LEU A 36 0.41 -0.48 2.02
C LEU A 36 0.21 0.47 3.19
N SER A 37 0.26 1.75 2.94
CA SER A 37 -0.09 2.77 3.92
C SER A 37 -1.08 3.76 3.33
N PHE A 38 -2.14 4.02 4.05
CA PHE A 38 -3.18 4.97 3.68
C PHE A 38 -3.11 6.20 4.56
N ILE A 39 -3.24 7.36 3.95
CA ILE A 39 -3.40 8.61 4.69
C ILE A 39 -4.88 8.90 4.90
N THR A 40 -5.26 9.24 6.10
CA THR A 40 -6.62 9.65 6.47
C THR A 40 -6.79 11.16 6.34
N ASP A 41 -8.04 11.63 6.42
CA ASP A 41 -8.39 13.07 6.47
C ASP A 41 -7.73 13.81 7.64
N GLN A 42 -7.41 13.11 8.74
CA GLN A 42 -6.66 13.67 9.87
C GLN A 42 -5.14 13.58 9.68
N LYS A 43 -4.65 13.25 8.48
CA LYS A 43 -3.23 13.01 8.16
C LYS A 43 -2.60 11.87 8.96
N ILE A 44 -3.41 11.00 9.56
CA ILE A 44 -2.94 9.79 10.21
C ILE A 44 -2.66 8.76 9.13
N ILE A 45 -1.51 8.12 9.19
CA ILE A 45 -1.14 7.03 8.29
C ILE A 45 -1.47 5.72 8.99
N ILE A 46 -2.17 4.85 8.29
CA ILE A 46 -2.49 3.48 8.73
C ILE A 46 -1.84 2.52 7.74
N LYS A 47 -0.93 1.69 8.25
CA LYS A 47 -0.17 0.72 7.48
C LYS A 47 -0.75 -0.68 7.65
N ILE A 48 -1.00 -1.35 6.53
CA ILE A 48 -1.45 -2.74 6.51
C ILE A 48 -0.47 -3.63 5.74
N SER A 49 -0.38 -4.90 6.13
CA SER A 49 0.39 -5.90 5.39
C SER A 49 -0.32 -6.29 4.09
N GLN A 50 0.39 -6.96 3.19
CA GLN A 50 -0.19 -7.61 2.01
C GLN A 50 -1.31 -8.62 2.35
N THR A 51 -1.32 -9.14 3.59
CA THR A 51 -2.33 -10.08 4.08
C THR A 51 -3.47 -9.40 4.84
N GLY A 52 -3.54 -8.06 4.83
CA GLY A 52 -4.63 -7.30 5.44
C GLY A 52 -4.58 -7.18 6.96
N LYS A 53 -3.41 -7.32 7.59
CA LYS A 53 -3.22 -7.04 9.03
C LYS A 53 -2.80 -5.60 9.21
N VAL A 54 -3.38 -4.88 10.17
CA VAL A 54 -2.86 -3.57 10.59
C VAL A 54 -1.50 -3.79 11.26
N LEU A 55 -0.47 -3.10 10.77
CA LEU A 55 0.90 -3.19 11.25
C LEU A 55 1.26 -2.04 12.17
N GLU A 56 0.95 -0.81 11.74
CA GLU A 56 1.39 0.42 12.37
C GLU A 56 0.43 1.56 12.03
N TRP A 57 0.34 2.57 12.90
CA TRP A 57 -0.37 3.82 12.65
C TRP A 57 0.32 4.98 13.34
N GLY A 58 0.22 6.16 12.74
CA GLY A 58 0.87 7.36 13.28
C GLY A 58 0.88 8.50 12.29
N TYR A 59 1.67 9.50 12.58
CA TYR A 59 1.95 10.59 11.65
C TYR A 59 3.24 10.33 10.88
N GLU A 60 3.28 10.76 9.62
CA GLU A 60 4.53 10.78 8.88
C GLU A 60 5.55 11.67 9.62
N MET A 61 6.76 11.18 9.79
CA MET A 61 7.84 12.00 10.33
C MET A 61 8.16 13.09 9.32
N GLU A 62 8.04 14.35 9.76
CA GLU A 62 8.49 15.45 8.93
C GLU A 62 9.98 15.31 8.59
N PRO A 63 10.40 15.72 7.37
CA PRO A 63 11.79 15.73 6.98
C PRO A 63 12.57 16.65 7.92
N GLY A 64 13.15 16.10 8.97
CA GLY A 64 14.10 16.79 9.84
C GLY A 64 15.44 16.91 9.14
N ARG A 65 16.27 17.88 9.54
CA ARG A 65 17.53 18.22 8.88
C ARG A 65 18.53 17.06 8.73
N PHE A 66 18.32 15.92 9.39
CA PHE A 66 19.33 14.86 9.42
C PHE A 66 18.87 13.44 9.07
N TYR A 67 17.61 13.03 9.23
CA TYR A 67 17.19 11.64 8.94
C TYR A 67 15.67 11.50 8.74
N SER A 68 15.11 11.93 7.62
CA SER A 68 13.75 11.51 7.28
C SER A 68 13.79 10.30 6.36
N GLN A 69 13.31 9.17 6.85
CA GLN A 69 13.04 8.00 6.03
C GLN A 69 11.53 8.02 5.70
N PRO A 70 11.14 8.14 4.42
CA PRO A 70 9.75 8.02 4.02
C PRO A 70 9.12 6.74 4.59
N GLY A 71 7.88 6.84 5.04
CA GLY A 71 7.16 5.69 5.62
C GLY A 71 7.51 5.35 7.06
N LYS A 72 8.43 6.08 7.71
CA LYS A 72 8.63 6.00 9.15
C LYS A 72 7.59 6.87 9.86
N LEU A 73 6.90 6.30 10.84
CA LEU A 73 5.82 6.97 11.54
C LEU A 73 6.25 7.43 12.94
N GLN A 74 5.73 8.58 13.35
CA GLN A 74 5.70 9.01 14.74
C GLN A 74 4.45 8.42 15.41
N PRO A 75 4.52 8.00 16.69
CA PRO A 75 3.37 7.48 17.40
C PRO A 75 2.20 8.46 17.40
N TYR A 76 1.01 7.97 17.12
CA TYR A 76 -0.22 8.72 17.32
C TYR A 76 -0.59 8.69 18.80
N LEU A 77 -0.67 9.85 19.43
CA LEU A 77 -0.96 10.00 20.86
C LEU A 77 -2.44 10.32 21.16
N GLY A 78 -3.29 10.35 20.13
CA GLY A 78 -4.72 10.62 20.29
C GLY A 78 -5.52 9.36 20.61
N ARG A 79 -6.85 9.46 20.44
CA ARG A 79 -7.79 8.37 20.76
C ARG A 79 -7.62 7.19 19.83
N VAL A 80 -7.43 6.00 20.40
CA VAL A 80 -7.38 4.72 19.71
C VAL A 80 -8.35 3.77 20.40
N GLU A 81 -9.23 3.15 19.62
CA GLU A 81 -10.18 2.17 20.14
C GLU A 81 -9.90 0.79 19.53
N ARG A 82 -10.24 -0.25 20.32
CA ARG A 82 -10.20 -1.64 19.88
C ARG A 82 -11.57 -2.28 20.04
N TYR A 83 -11.83 -3.29 19.24
CA TYR A 83 -13.02 -4.13 19.41
C TYR A 83 -12.89 -4.96 20.69
N GLU A 84 -13.90 -4.88 21.54
CA GLU A 84 -13.96 -5.62 22.79
C GLU A 84 -15.30 -6.37 22.88
N ARG A 85 -15.26 -7.61 23.39
CA ARG A 85 -16.45 -8.42 23.68
C ARG A 85 -17.43 -8.52 22.49
N GLN A 86 -16.89 -8.65 21.26
CA GLN A 86 -17.72 -8.83 20.09
C GLN A 86 -18.29 -10.25 20.05
N PHE A 87 -19.51 -10.38 19.50
CA PHE A 87 -20.10 -11.69 19.18
C PHE A 87 -19.19 -12.51 18.26
N ASP A 88 -18.63 -11.86 17.24
CA ASP A 88 -17.58 -12.44 16.40
C ASP A 88 -16.21 -12.28 17.09
N SER A 89 -15.70 -13.36 17.64
CA SER A 89 -14.44 -13.39 18.37
C SER A 89 -13.22 -13.00 17.52
N ILE A 90 -13.32 -13.15 16.19
CA ILE A 90 -12.27 -12.74 15.23
C ILE A 90 -11.95 -11.25 15.33
N LEU A 91 -12.91 -10.44 15.74
CA LEU A 91 -12.76 -8.99 15.87
C LEU A 91 -12.07 -8.57 17.17
N ASN A 92 -12.16 -9.39 18.22
CA ASN A 92 -11.68 -9.01 19.55
C ASN A 92 -10.20 -8.63 19.54
N GLY A 93 -9.88 -7.50 20.17
CA GLY A 93 -8.53 -6.94 20.24
C GLY A 93 -8.04 -6.23 18.97
N LYS A 94 -8.77 -6.36 17.84
CA LYS A 94 -8.42 -5.64 16.62
C LYS A 94 -8.66 -4.14 16.78
N LEU A 95 -7.90 -3.35 16.03
CA LEU A 95 -8.01 -1.89 16.00
C LEU A 95 -9.37 -1.50 15.40
N LYS A 96 -10.19 -0.76 16.14
CA LYS A 96 -11.52 -0.31 15.73
C LYS A 96 -11.50 1.08 15.12
N SER A 97 -10.72 1.98 15.73
CA SER A 97 -10.54 3.33 15.20
C SER A 97 -9.21 3.94 15.62
N VAL A 98 -8.72 4.87 14.80
CA VAL A 98 -7.60 5.77 15.14
C VAL A 98 -8.08 7.19 14.82
N GLY A 99 -8.18 8.04 15.83
CA GLY A 99 -8.86 9.32 15.70
C GLY A 99 -10.32 9.11 15.27
N THR A 100 -10.75 9.79 14.22
CA THR A 100 -12.09 9.65 13.62
C THR A 100 -12.17 8.55 12.56
N SER A 101 -11.03 7.98 12.14
CA SER A 101 -11.00 6.97 11.10
C SER A 101 -11.35 5.59 11.66
N SER A 102 -12.49 5.04 11.25
CA SER A 102 -12.93 3.69 11.61
C SER A 102 -12.18 2.64 10.80
N ILE A 103 -11.96 1.47 11.39
CA ILE A 103 -11.37 0.32 10.72
C ILE A 103 -12.31 -0.86 10.89
N THR A 104 -12.71 -1.47 9.79
CA THR A 104 -13.56 -2.65 9.79
C THR A 104 -12.81 -3.86 9.25
N TYR A 105 -13.32 -5.05 9.56
CA TYR A 105 -12.69 -6.31 9.16
C TYR A 105 -13.73 -7.27 8.63
N TYR A 106 -13.29 -8.20 7.78
CA TYR A 106 -14.10 -9.33 7.38
C TYR A 106 -14.30 -10.26 8.59
N GLY A 107 -15.54 -10.59 8.90
CA GLY A 107 -15.93 -11.45 10.02
C GLY A 107 -15.78 -12.93 9.73
N SER A 108 -16.07 -13.77 10.74
CA SER A 108 -15.99 -15.23 10.65
C SER A 108 -17.01 -15.86 9.70
N PHE A 109 -18.08 -15.15 9.36
CA PHE A 109 -19.13 -15.61 8.43
C PHE A 109 -18.86 -15.25 6.97
N GLU A 110 -17.79 -14.54 6.70
CA GLU A 110 -17.36 -14.15 5.36
C GLU A 110 -16.55 -15.27 4.69
N ASN A 111 -16.15 -15.07 3.42
CA ASN A 111 -15.28 -16.04 2.73
C ASN A 111 -14.01 -16.34 3.52
N SER A 112 -13.61 -17.59 3.62
CA SER A 112 -12.51 -18.04 4.49
C SER A 112 -11.17 -17.38 4.18
N ALA A 113 -10.92 -17.01 2.92
CA ALA A 113 -9.72 -16.31 2.50
C ALA A 113 -9.67 -14.85 3.00
N LEU A 114 -10.80 -14.29 3.43
CA LEU A 114 -10.95 -12.90 3.85
C LEU A 114 -10.97 -12.74 5.37
N VAL A 115 -11.37 -13.78 6.10
CA VAL A 115 -11.61 -13.73 7.55
C VAL A 115 -10.49 -13.02 8.30
N GLY A 116 -10.88 -12.03 9.10
CA GLY A 116 -9.99 -11.25 9.95
C GLY A 116 -9.10 -10.22 9.27
N LYS A 117 -9.19 -10.08 7.94
CA LYS A 117 -8.48 -9.04 7.19
C LYS A 117 -9.19 -7.70 7.27
N VAL A 118 -8.45 -6.62 7.09
CA VAL A 118 -9.03 -5.26 6.99
C VAL A 118 -10.00 -5.20 5.81
N LYS A 119 -11.23 -4.73 6.06
CA LYS A 119 -12.29 -4.54 5.08
C LYS A 119 -12.41 -3.08 4.66
N SER A 120 -12.22 -2.15 5.63
CA SER A 120 -12.16 -0.72 5.31
C SER A 120 -11.30 0.05 6.29
N ILE A 121 -10.77 1.19 5.84
CA ILE A 121 -10.09 2.21 6.65
C ILE A 121 -10.75 3.53 6.30
N GLY A 122 -11.59 4.08 7.20
CA GLY A 122 -12.44 5.22 6.87
C GLY A 122 -13.29 4.93 5.64
N ASN A 123 -13.13 5.72 4.60
CA ASN A 123 -13.84 5.57 3.32
C ASN A 123 -13.11 4.68 2.28
N ILE A 124 -11.94 4.16 2.62
CA ILE A 124 -11.17 3.28 1.75
C ILE A 124 -11.61 1.84 1.95
N TRP A 125 -12.20 1.23 0.93
CA TRP A 125 -12.51 -0.19 0.90
C TRP A 125 -11.29 -0.99 0.47
N VAL A 126 -11.07 -2.13 1.13
CA VAL A 126 -9.98 -3.07 0.83
C VAL A 126 -10.59 -4.43 0.55
N ASP A 127 -10.29 -4.98 -0.61
CA ASP A 127 -10.78 -6.28 -1.02
C ASP A 127 -9.64 -7.23 -1.40
N TYR A 128 -9.91 -8.52 -1.33
CA TYR A 128 -8.94 -9.58 -1.57
C TYR A 128 -9.55 -10.66 -2.46
N PHE A 129 -8.70 -11.42 -3.13
CA PHE A 129 -9.12 -12.59 -3.89
C PHE A 129 -9.69 -13.66 -2.96
N THR A 130 -10.84 -14.21 -3.33
CA THR A 130 -11.60 -15.20 -2.57
C THR A 130 -11.19 -16.63 -2.92
N ASP A 131 -11.81 -17.61 -2.24
CA ASP A 131 -11.66 -19.04 -2.54
C ASP A 131 -12.24 -19.45 -3.89
N PHE A 132 -13.11 -18.62 -4.47
CA PHE A 132 -13.77 -18.90 -5.76
C PHE A 132 -12.93 -18.49 -6.96
N GLU A 133 -11.81 -17.79 -6.73
CA GLU A 133 -10.90 -17.32 -7.77
C GLU A 133 -9.70 -18.26 -7.87
N ASN A 134 -8.68 -17.89 -8.66
CA ASN A 134 -7.48 -18.69 -8.82
C ASN A 134 -6.80 -18.94 -7.46
N GLU A 135 -6.54 -20.19 -7.11
CA GLU A 135 -5.92 -20.61 -5.85
C GLU A 135 -4.60 -19.87 -5.55
N ALA A 136 -3.80 -19.61 -6.57
CA ALA A 136 -2.53 -18.87 -6.44
C ALA A 136 -2.73 -17.40 -6.02
N LEU A 137 -3.94 -16.85 -6.15
CA LEU A 137 -4.31 -15.49 -5.78
C LEU A 137 -5.06 -15.43 -4.44
N ARG A 138 -5.56 -16.57 -3.95
CA ARG A 138 -6.38 -16.68 -2.75
C ARG A 138 -5.82 -15.83 -1.59
N GLY A 139 -6.65 -14.94 -1.07
CA GLY A 139 -6.33 -14.07 0.06
C GLY A 139 -5.31 -12.99 -0.22
N LYS A 140 -4.82 -12.84 -1.45
CA LYS A 140 -4.00 -11.69 -1.86
C LYS A 140 -4.89 -10.46 -2.05
N LEU A 141 -4.30 -9.29 -1.89
CA LEU A 141 -4.95 -8.01 -2.09
C LEU A 141 -5.44 -7.87 -3.53
N LYS A 142 -6.71 -7.48 -3.72
CA LYS A 142 -7.34 -7.29 -5.03
C LYS A 142 -7.58 -5.83 -5.34
N THR A 143 -8.14 -5.09 -4.38
CA THR A 143 -8.33 -3.64 -4.50
C THR A 143 -8.09 -2.94 -3.16
N ALA A 144 -7.70 -1.67 -3.21
CA ALA A 144 -7.62 -0.80 -2.05
C ALA A 144 -7.95 0.64 -2.45
N GLY A 145 -9.15 1.09 -2.09
CA GLY A 145 -9.71 2.32 -2.61
C GLY A 145 -9.94 2.22 -4.12
N GLN A 146 -9.31 3.11 -4.87
CA GLN A 146 -9.39 3.13 -6.34
C GLN A 146 -8.27 2.29 -7.00
N GLU A 147 -7.31 1.81 -6.22
CA GLU A 147 -6.18 1.07 -6.75
C GLU A 147 -6.51 -0.43 -6.89
N SER A 148 -6.19 -0.99 -8.04
CA SER A 148 -6.28 -2.43 -8.30
C SER A 148 -4.91 -3.08 -8.25
N PHE A 149 -4.88 -4.36 -7.88
CA PHE A 149 -3.65 -5.13 -7.73
C PHE A 149 -3.73 -6.40 -8.57
N THR A 150 -2.75 -6.60 -9.44
CA THR A 150 -2.64 -7.83 -10.22
C THR A 150 -1.34 -8.56 -9.89
N TYR A 151 -1.28 -9.84 -10.22
CA TYR A 151 -0.15 -10.71 -9.89
C TYR A 151 0.29 -11.52 -11.09
N TYR A 152 1.58 -11.85 -11.13
CA TYR A 152 2.12 -12.81 -12.07
C TYR A 152 1.61 -14.21 -11.75
N THR A 153 1.20 -14.93 -12.78
CA THR A 153 0.60 -16.26 -12.66
C THR A 153 1.66 -17.37 -12.58
N SER A 154 1.21 -18.60 -12.40
CA SER A 154 2.07 -19.79 -12.39
C SER A 154 2.72 -20.09 -13.75
N PHE A 155 2.20 -19.54 -14.84
CA PHE A 155 2.71 -19.74 -16.19
C PHE A 155 3.87 -18.81 -16.56
N GLU A 156 4.13 -17.82 -15.73
CA GLU A 156 5.17 -16.83 -15.97
C GLU A 156 6.51 -17.26 -15.36
N ASN A 157 7.55 -16.47 -15.57
CA ASN A 157 8.91 -16.81 -15.14
C ASN A 157 8.98 -17.09 -13.64
N GLU A 158 9.70 -18.14 -13.26
CA GLU A 158 9.81 -18.64 -11.89
C GLU A 158 10.32 -17.59 -10.89
N ALA A 159 11.21 -16.68 -11.31
CA ALA A 159 11.80 -15.66 -10.45
C ALA A 159 10.78 -14.66 -9.89
N TYR A 160 9.65 -14.47 -10.58
CA TYR A 160 8.64 -13.49 -10.18
C TYR A 160 7.21 -14.04 -10.16
N ARG A 161 7.04 -15.35 -10.34
CA ARG A 161 5.75 -16.03 -10.20
C ARG A 161 5.08 -15.69 -8.87
N GLY A 162 3.82 -15.30 -8.92
CA GLY A 162 3.02 -14.95 -7.73
C GLY A 162 3.35 -13.59 -7.12
N LYS A 163 4.33 -12.86 -7.63
CA LYS A 163 4.63 -11.48 -7.23
C LYS A 163 3.64 -10.51 -7.85
N ILE A 164 3.59 -9.29 -7.31
CA ILE A 164 2.72 -8.25 -7.81
C ILE A 164 3.13 -7.83 -9.23
N LYS A 165 2.14 -7.71 -10.14
CA LYS A 165 2.33 -7.38 -11.56
C LYS A 165 1.96 -5.93 -11.86
N SER A 166 0.93 -5.40 -11.17
CA SER A 166 0.57 -4.00 -11.26
C SER A 166 -0.04 -3.47 -9.97
N ILE A 167 0.09 -2.18 -9.75
CA ILE A 167 -0.54 -1.41 -8.68
C ILE A 167 -1.18 -0.21 -9.35
N GLY A 168 -2.53 -0.18 -9.39
CA GLY A 168 -3.24 0.78 -10.20
C GLY A 168 -2.82 0.71 -11.67
N GLY A 169 -2.50 1.86 -12.26
CA GLY A 169 -1.97 1.96 -13.63
C GLY A 169 -0.50 1.60 -13.77
N ASN A 170 0.25 1.40 -12.67
CA ASN A 170 1.68 1.21 -12.69
C ASN A 170 2.05 -0.27 -12.78
N GLN A 171 2.67 -0.66 -13.90
CA GLN A 171 3.22 -2.00 -14.07
C GLN A 171 4.46 -2.19 -13.20
N VAL A 172 4.57 -3.35 -12.55
CA VAL A 172 5.73 -3.78 -11.76
C VAL A 172 6.42 -4.91 -12.48
N THR A 173 7.70 -4.75 -12.79
CA THR A 173 8.50 -5.79 -13.46
C THR A 173 9.66 -6.23 -12.60
N TYR A 174 10.18 -7.43 -12.88
CA TYR A 174 11.26 -8.05 -12.11
C TYR A 174 12.32 -8.61 -13.07
N TYR A 175 13.54 -8.77 -12.57
CA TYR A 175 14.57 -9.51 -13.25
C TYR A 175 14.21 -11.01 -13.28
N SER A 176 14.41 -11.62 -14.43
CA SER A 176 14.03 -13.01 -14.72
C SER A 176 15.09 -14.03 -14.27
N THR A 177 14.81 -15.31 -14.45
CA THR A 177 15.78 -16.39 -14.26
C THR A 177 16.94 -16.35 -15.24
N PHE A 178 16.80 -15.64 -16.36
CA PHE A 178 17.85 -15.47 -17.37
C PHE A 178 18.82 -14.33 -17.04
N ASP A 179 18.45 -13.48 -16.08
CA ASP A 179 19.31 -12.39 -15.61
C ASP A 179 20.36 -12.91 -14.60
N ASP A 180 21.30 -12.05 -14.22
CA ASP A 180 22.35 -12.39 -13.24
C ASP A 180 21.75 -12.94 -11.94
N ARG A 181 22.36 -14.00 -11.39
CA ARG A 181 21.88 -14.73 -10.22
C ARG A 181 21.64 -13.86 -8.99
N SER A 182 22.43 -12.79 -8.81
CA SER A 182 22.34 -11.90 -7.62
C SER A 182 21.13 -10.97 -7.67
N ILE A 183 20.50 -10.80 -8.84
CA ILE A 183 19.39 -9.87 -9.05
C ILE A 183 18.09 -10.55 -9.47
N ARG A 184 18.09 -11.88 -9.69
CA ARG A 184 16.88 -12.63 -10.08
C ARG A 184 15.75 -12.38 -9.09
N GLY A 185 14.56 -12.09 -9.61
CA GLY A 185 13.36 -11.82 -8.84
C GLY A 185 13.35 -10.48 -8.11
N LYS A 186 14.39 -9.66 -8.24
CA LYS A 186 14.39 -8.28 -7.75
C LYS A 186 13.60 -7.37 -8.67
N LEU A 187 13.09 -6.29 -8.13
CA LEU A 187 12.37 -5.25 -8.89
C LEU A 187 13.25 -4.73 -10.01
N LYS A 188 12.70 -4.71 -11.23
CA LYS A 188 13.32 -4.11 -12.42
C LYS A 188 12.74 -2.73 -12.70
N SER A 189 11.40 -2.60 -12.63
CA SER A 189 10.76 -1.30 -12.77
C SER A 189 9.43 -1.22 -12.04
N ILE A 190 8.99 -0.01 -11.72
CA ILE A 190 7.62 0.34 -11.32
C ILE A 190 7.21 1.51 -12.20
N GLY A 191 6.17 1.33 -13.01
CA GLY A 191 5.80 2.32 -14.03
C GLY A 191 6.98 2.63 -14.94
N THR A 192 7.34 3.89 -15.04
CA THR A 192 8.48 4.38 -15.86
C THR A 192 9.81 4.37 -15.11
N TYR A 193 9.81 4.08 -13.81
CA TYR A 193 11.01 4.13 -12.99
C TYR A 193 11.74 2.79 -12.95
N ASN A 194 13.06 2.78 -13.23
CA ASN A 194 13.90 1.59 -13.28
C ASN A 194 14.79 1.48 -12.04
N TYR A 195 14.94 0.26 -11.51
CA TYR A 195 15.83 -0.09 -10.41
C TYR A 195 17.02 -0.87 -10.91
N ILE A 196 18.21 -0.46 -10.50
CA ILE A 196 19.47 -1.10 -10.85
C ILE A 196 20.07 -1.72 -9.60
N TRP A 197 20.55 -2.94 -9.71
CA TRP A 197 21.11 -3.71 -8.61
C TRP A 197 22.55 -4.11 -8.90
N TYR A 198 23.34 -4.32 -7.86
CA TYR A 198 24.67 -4.88 -7.98
C TYR A 198 24.59 -6.36 -8.40
N THR A 199 25.28 -6.72 -9.48
CA THR A 199 25.32 -8.05 -10.05
C THR A 199 26.43 -8.91 -9.44
N SER A 200 26.55 -10.17 -9.87
CA SER A 200 27.64 -11.05 -9.45
C SER A 200 29.02 -10.59 -9.95
N LEU A 201 29.08 -9.71 -10.93
CA LEU A 201 30.31 -9.09 -11.45
C LEU A 201 30.78 -7.89 -10.62
N ASP A 202 29.92 -7.37 -9.78
CA ASP A 202 30.27 -6.26 -8.89
C ASP A 202 31.07 -6.76 -7.67
N ARG A 203 31.65 -5.83 -6.90
CA ARG A 203 32.45 -6.15 -5.71
C ARG A 203 31.66 -7.03 -4.74
N GLN A 204 32.33 -8.09 -4.26
CA GLN A 204 31.77 -8.97 -3.22
C GLN A 204 31.31 -8.16 -2.00
N GLY A 205 30.15 -8.50 -1.45
CA GLY A 205 29.49 -7.80 -0.36
C GLY A 205 28.47 -6.75 -0.79
N TYR A 206 28.49 -6.28 -2.04
CA TYR A 206 27.45 -5.40 -2.59
C TYR A 206 26.43 -6.16 -3.45
N GLN A 207 26.76 -7.37 -3.91
CA GLN A 207 25.96 -8.17 -4.82
C GLN A 207 24.51 -8.33 -4.32
N GLY A 208 23.54 -8.07 -5.20
CA GLY A 208 22.12 -8.08 -4.87
C GLY A 208 21.63 -6.87 -4.07
N GLY A 209 22.53 -5.93 -3.71
CA GLY A 209 22.16 -4.65 -3.14
C GLY A 209 21.63 -3.67 -4.18
N LEU A 210 20.83 -2.69 -3.76
CA LEU A 210 20.31 -1.65 -4.63
C LEU A 210 21.45 -0.69 -5.03
N LYS A 211 21.65 -0.54 -6.35
CA LYS A 211 22.67 0.37 -6.92
C LYS A 211 22.07 1.72 -7.30
N SER A 212 20.75 1.78 -7.51
CA SER A 212 20.02 3.02 -7.79
C SER A 212 20.13 4.00 -6.63
N VAL A 213 20.14 5.30 -6.95
CA VAL A 213 20.40 6.38 -5.99
C VAL A 213 19.32 6.52 -4.91
N SER A 214 18.09 6.11 -5.17
CA SER A 214 16.98 6.31 -4.22
C SER A 214 16.23 5.01 -3.90
N GLN A 215 16.09 4.76 -2.61
CA GLN A 215 15.22 3.70 -2.08
C GLN A 215 13.74 4.08 -2.11
N TYR A 216 13.42 5.35 -2.42
CA TYR A 216 12.06 5.86 -2.47
C TYR A 216 11.82 6.57 -3.79
N GLN A 217 10.66 6.31 -4.38
CA GLN A 217 10.25 6.94 -5.62
C GLN A 217 8.78 7.31 -5.56
N MET A 218 8.47 8.57 -5.84
CA MET A 218 7.08 9.02 -5.99
C MET A 218 6.65 8.81 -7.45
N ILE A 219 5.56 8.06 -7.63
CA ILE A 219 4.93 7.78 -8.93
C ILE A 219 3.43 7.99 -8.74
N ASP A 220 2.82 8.86 -9.51
CA ASP A 220 1.38 9.18 -9.47
C ASP A 220 0.84 9.47 -8.04
N GLY A 221 1.61 10.23 -7.25
CA GLY A 221 1.24 10.60 -5.88
C GLY A 221 1.46 9.53 -4.82
N VAL A 222 1.85 8.31 -5.20
CA VAL A 222 2.19 7.22 -4.30
C VAL A 222 3.71 7.11 -4.15
N THR A 223 4.20 7.01 -2.93
CA THR A 223 5.62 6.79 -2.67
C THR A 223 5.92 5.29 -2.53
N TYR A 224 6.73 4.77 -3.43
CA TYR A 224 7.24 3.40 -3.41
C TYR A 224 8.53 3.34 -2.63
N ILE A 225 8.63 2.41 -1.67
CA ILE A 225 9.75 2.26 -0.75
C ILE A 225 10.37 0.87 -0.93
N ILE A 226 11.67 0.83 -1.17
CA ILE A 226 12.43 -0.41 -1.36
C ILE A 226 13.40 -0.58 -0.17
N TRP A 227 13.20 -1.63 0.62
CA TRP A 227 14.03 -1.96 1.79
C TRP A 227 15.01 -3.11 1.49
#